data_ce67236c68ea7fe37fe7b6bdcdf6f013
#
_entry.id   ce67236c68ea7fe37fe7b6bdcdf6f013
#
_cell.length_a   1.000
_cell.length_b   1.000
_cell.length_c   1.000
_cell.angle_alpha   90.00
_cell.angle_beta   90.00
_cell.angle_gamma   90.00
#
_symmetry.space_group_name_H-M   'P 1'
#
loop_
_entity.id
_entity.type
_entity.pdbx_description
1 polymer ?
#
loop_
_entity_poly.entity_id
_entity_poly.type
_entity_poly.pdbx_seq_one_letter_code
_entity_poly.pdbx_strand_id
1 'polypeptide(L)'
;MLVYNSQTHRKEELKPIEEGKIRMYVCGPTVYDQIHIGNARTFLSFDVIRRYLMYKGYQVTFAQNLTDVDDKIINRANEQGRTAAEVAEEFSAAFIEQMHRFGIMDPDIRPRATREIEAMQEMISLLIERGYAYPVPSGDVYFSVRSDHNYGILSGRDLDQLRAGERVEVNDEKRDPFDFALWKAAKPGEPSWPSPWGEGRPGWHTECCAMIHRYLGTPIDIHGGGADLIFPHHENETAQAMCAWDKALANTWMHTGMLRVNGDKMSKSLGNFYTLKEVLDRYPADAVRLLMLQTQYRAPLDFSFERLDGSVGTLERLQTCVRNLRWAASSTPKGGALEEPDREFGRAVDAAREEFGRQMDDDFNTAGGLAAIFSLVTAANSYLDAAGDAYANAVCLRAADTICELCGVLGIDPARNAGGELPHELVDLAREQAGYEGDSAEKAADALLAARQEARSAKDWGRADAIRDGITALGLVVEDTAAGARLHKKA
;
A
#
# COMPACT_ATOMS: atom_id res chain seq x y z
N MET A 1 -21.41 -4.96 1.48
CA MET A 1 -20.25 -4.10 1.77
C MET A 1 -20.57 -2.69 1.33
N LEU A 2 -20.32 -1.70 2.20
CA LEU A 2 -20.51 -0.28 1.91
C LEU A 2 -19.18 0.36 1.56
N VAL A 3 -19.15 1.22 0.53
CA VAL A 3 -17.94 1.93 0.08
C VAL A 3 -18.29 3.40 -0.14
N TYR A 4 -17.44 4.30 0.32
CA TYR A 4 -17.64 5.73 0.09
C TYR A 4 -17.29 6.08 -1.35
N ASN A 5 -18.28 6.62 -2.06
CA ASN A 5 -18.12 7.11 -3.43
C ASN A 5 -17.88 8.61 -3.41
N SER A 6 -16.71 9.05 -3.90
CA SER A 6 -16.35 10.49 -3.92
C SER A 6 -17.24 11.31 -4.84
N GLN A 7 -17.85 10.71 -5.84
CA GLN A 7 -18.78 11.41 -6.75
C GLN A 7 -20.09 11.77 -6.07
N THR A 8 -20.64 10.85 -5.28
CA THR A 8 -21.94 11.04 -4.61
C THR A 8 -21.79 11.57 -3.19
N HIS A 9 -20.56 11.58 -2.65
CA HIS A 9 -20.23 11.93 -1.26
C HIS A 9 -20.98 11.09 -0.22
N ARG A 10 -21.26 9.81 -0.53
CA ARG A 10 -22.02 8.90 0.33
C ARG A 10 -21.36 7.52 0.37
N LYS A 11 -21.62 6.79 1.45
CA LYS A 11 -21.38 5.35 1.48
C LYS A 11 -22.51 4.65 0.74
N GLU A 12 -22.15 3.86 -0.24
CA GLU A 12 -23.06 3.12 -1.11
C GLU A 12 -22.70 1.64 -1.10
N GLU A 13 -23.65 0.79 -1.42
CA GLU A 13 -23.38 -0.63 -1.60
C GLU A 13 -22.51 -0.83 -2.83
N LEU A 14 -21.36 -1.50 -2.68
CA LEU A 14 -20.52 -1.89 -3.81
C LEU A 14 -21.28 -2.97 -4.63
N LYS A 15 -21.65 -2.61 -5.86
CA LYS A 15 -22.35 -3.46 -6.80
C LYS A 15 -21.46 -3.71 -8.01
N PRO A 16 -20.81 -4.89 -8.09
CA PRO A 16 -20.01 -5.25 -9.26
C PRO A 16 -20.82 -5.22 -10.54
N ILE A 17 -20.20 -4.77 -11.63
CA ILE A 17 -20.79 -4.79 -12.97
C ILE A 17 -21.02 -6.24 -13.44
N GLU A 18 -20.07 -7.10 -13.08
CA GLU A 18 -20.15 -8.55 -13.31
C GLU A 18 -20.07 -9.26 -11.96
N GLU A 19 -21.05 -10.12 -11.67
CA GLU A 19 -21.12 -10.82 -10.38
C GLU A 19 -19.82 -11.57 -10.05
N GLY A 20 -19.30 -11.37 -8.86
CA GLY A 20 -18.05 -11.99 -8.38
C GLY A 20 -16.76 -11.38 -8.94
N LYS A 21 -16.83 -10.39 -9.85
CA LYS A 21 -15.66 -9.76 -10.46
C LYS A 21 -15.61 -8.27 -10.16
N ILE A 22 -14.41 -7.74 -10.00
CA ILE A 22 -14.15 -6.30 -9.80
C ILE A 22 -13.06 -5.87 -10.77
N ARG A 23 -13.33 -4.85 -11.58
CA ARG A 23 -12.35 -4.15 -12.40
C ARG A 23 -11.96 -2.86 -11.69
N MET A 24 -10.71 -2.76 -11.31
CA MET A 24 -10.18 -1.63 -10.55
C MET A 24 -9.01 -0.98 -11.28
N TYR A 25 -9.02 0.34 -11.35
CA TYR A 25 -7.91 1.13 -11.88
C TYR A 25 -7.47 2.17 -10.85
N VAL A 26 -6.16 2.33 -10.69
CA VAL A 26 -5.57 3.38 -9.85
C VAL A 26 -4.51 4.11 -10.64
N CYS A 27 -4.63 5.44 -10.71
CA CYS A 27 -3.63 6.26 -11.39
C CYS A 27 -2.25 6.03 -10.78
N GLY A 28 -1.31 5.64 -11.64
CA GLY A 28 0.08 5.44 -11.27
C GLY A 28 0.88 6.75 -11.22
N PRO A 29 2.16 6.69 -10.89
CA PRO A 29 3.00 7.87 -10.79
C PRO A 29 3.46 8.37 -12.17
N THR A 30 3.72 9.69 -12.26
CA THR A 30 4.62 10.24 -13.27
C THR A 30 6.05 9.93 -12.84
N VAL A 31 6.79 9.19 -13.65
CA VAL A 31 8.11 8.61 -13.29
C VAL A 31 9.26 9.57 -13.61
N TYR A 32 9.37 10.65 -12.84
CA TYR A 32 10.42 11.68 -12.99
C TYR A 32 11.32 11.82 -11.76
N ASP A 33 10.92 11.26 -10.61
CA ASP A 33 11.64 11.32 -9.35
C ASP A 33 11.21 10.15 -8.44
N GLN A 34 11.91 9.96 -7.31
CA GLN A 34 11.50 9.01 -6.29
C GLN A 34 10.12 9.35 -5.73
N ILE A 35 9.29 8.34 -5.48
CA ILE A 35 7.99 8.58 -4.85
C ILE A 35 8.15 8.95 -3.38
N HIS A 36 7.26 9.81 -2.93
CA HIS A 36 7.21 10.20 -1.52
C HIS A 36 6.19 9.35 -0.72
N ILE A 37 6.29 9.40 0.60
CA ILE A 37 5.42 8.63 1.51
C ILE A 37 3.92 8.92 1.31
N GLY A 38 3.54 10.10 0.81
CA GLY A 38 2.16 10.42 0.46
C GLY A 38 1.63 9.58 -0.71
N ASN A 39 2.45 9.39 -1.77
CA ASN A 39 2.10 8.49 -2.87
C ASN A 39 2.03 7.03 -2.37
N ALA A 40 3.01 6.64 -1.54
CA ALA A 40 3.04 5.30 -0.97
C ALA A 40 1.77 4.96 -0.18
N ARG A 41 1.22 5.94 0.56
CA ARG A 41 -0.06 5.79 1.27
C ARG A 41 -1.22 5.47 0.33
N THR A 42 -1.27 6.15 -0.81
CA THR A 42 -2.30 5.89 -1.83
C THR A 42 -2.19 4.46 -2.34
N PHE A 43 -1.00 4.04 -2.77
CA PHE A 43 -0.79 2.70 -3.28
C PHE A 43 -1.04 1.62 -2.23
N LEU A 44 -0.62 1.84 -0.98
CA LEU A 44 -0.94 0.97 0.15
C LEU A 44 -2.44 0.81 0.37
N SER A 45 -3.19 1.91 0.33
CA SER A 45 -4.63 1.87 0.56
C SER A 45 -5.33 0.98 -0.49
N PHE A 46 -4.96 1.14 -1.76
CA PHE A 46 -5.55 0.31 -2.82
C PHE A 46 -5.02 -1.12 -2.84
N ASP A 47 -3.80 -1.38 -2.39
CA ASP A 47 -3.30 -2.75 -2.16
C ASP A 47 -4.16 -3.47 -1.11
N VAL A 48 -4.47 -2.82 0.00
CA VAL A 48 -5.32 -3.39 1.07
C VAL A 48 -6.76 -3.56 0.59
N ILE A 49 -7.32 -2.60 -0.15
CA ILE A 49 -8.65 -2.72 -0.75
C ILE A 49 -8.70 -3.93 -1.67
N ARG A 50 -7.71 -4.09 -2.57
CA ARG A 50 -7.59 -5.25 -3.46
C ARG A 50 -7.50 -6.56 -2.68
N ARG A 51 -6.63 -6.65 -1.67
CA ARG A 51 -6.47 -7.84 -0.82
C ARG A 51 -7.77 -8.20 -0.11
N TYR A 52 -8.47 -7.22 0.44
CA TYR A 52 -9.74 -7.47 1.11
C TYR A 52 -10.83 -7.93 0.15
N LEU A 53 -10.95 -7.33 -1.04
CA LEU A 53 -11.89 -7.80 -2.06
C LEU A 53 -11.59 -9.25 -2.47
N MET A 54 -10.32 -9.61 -2.64
CA MET A 54 -9.91 -11.00 -2.90
C MET A 54 -10.23 -11.92 -1.72
N TYR A 55 -10.02 -11.48 -0.49
CA TYR A 55 -10.38 -12.22 0.72
C TYR A 55 -11.90 -12.48 0.83
N LYS A 56 -12.72 -11.55 0.34
CA LYS A 56 -14.18 -11.71 0.21
C LYS A 56 -14.61 -12.62 -0.95
N GLY A 57 -13.67 -13.13 -1.73
CA GLY A 57 -13.91 -14.05 -2.84
C GLY A 57 -14.11 -13.40 -4.20
N TYR A 58 -13.91 -12.08 -4.34
CA TYR A 58 -13.97 -11.43 -5.66
C TYR A 58 -12.73 -11.74 -6.49
N GLN A 59 -12.93 -11.97 -7.77
CA GLN A 59 -11.86 -11.94 -8.77
C GLN A 59 -11.60 -10.48 -9.14
N VAL A 60 -10.47 -9.93 -8.67
CA VAL A 60 -10.09 -8.53 -8.91
C VAL A 60 -9.12 -8.46 -10.08
N THR A 61 -9.49 -7.72 -11.13
CA THR A 61 -8.57 -7.31 -12.20
C THR A 61 -8.11 -5.89 -11.90
N PHE A 62 -6.85 -5.74 -11.53
CA PHE A 62 -6.26 -4.47 -11.11
C PHE A 62 -5.29 -3.93 -12.17
N ALA A 63 -5.54 -2.71 -12.63
CA ALA A 63 -4.65 -1.99 -13.53
C ALA A 63 -4.08 -0.74 -12.86
N GLN A 64 -2.79 -0.48 -13.11
CA GLN A 64 -2.09 0.72 -12.68
C GLN A 64 -1.05 1.12 -13.72
N ASN A 65 -1.16 2.32 -14.27
CA ASN A 65 -0.24 2.80 -15.30
C ASN A 65 1.10 3.30 -14.75
N LEU A 66 2.01 3.55 -15.69
CA LEU A 66 3.17 4.42 -15.51
C LEU A 66 3.06 5.56 -16.56
N THR A 67 3.00 6.80 -16.08
CA THR A 67 3.13 7.98 -16.95
C THR A 67 4.60 8.21 -17.21
N ASP A 68 5.08 7.69 -18.34
CA ASP A 68 6.49 7.68 -18.76
C ASP A 68 6.79 8.74 -19.86
N VAL A 69 5.85 9.65 -20.12
CA VAL A 69 6.01 10.87 -20.92
C VAL A 69 5.20 12.01 -20.29
N ASP A 70 5.88 13.08 -19.87
CA ASP A 70 5.27 14.26 -19.25
C ASP A 70 6.26 15.43 -19.23
N ASP A 71 5.77 16.67 -19.09
CA ASP A 71 6.61 17.85 -18.95
C ASP A 71 7.65 17.72 -17.82
N LYS A 72 7.29 17.10 -16.70
CA LYS A 72 8.20 16.90 -15.54
C LYS A 72 9.36 16.00 -15.90
N ILE A 73 9.12 14.94 -16.68
CA ILE A 73 10.16 14.02 -17.14
C ILE A 73 11.11 14.74 -18.10
N ILE A 74 10.54 15.50 -19.05
CA ILE A 74 11.30 16.26 -20.04
C ILE A 74 12.19 17.30 -19.33
N ASN A 75 11.63 18.07 -18.41
CA ASN A 75 12.37 19.07 -17.65
C ASN A 75 13.50 18.42 -16.83
N ARG A 76 13.22 17.30 -16.14
CA ARG A 76 14.23 16.56 -15.38
C ARG A 76 15.36 16.03 -16.28
N ALA A 77 15.01 15.52 -17.46
CA ALA A 77 15.99 15.06 -18.44
C ALA A 77 16.90 16.20 -18.92
N ASN A 78 16.32 17.36 -19.25
CA ASN A 78 17.07 18.54 -19.65
C ASN A 78 18.02 19.05 -18.56
N GLU A 79 17.55 19.09 -17.30
CA GLU A 79 18.38 19.46 -16.13
C GLU A 79 19.59 18.53 -15.95
N GLN A 80 19.42 17.25 -16.29
CA GLN A 80 20.46 16.22 -16.14
C GLN A 80 21.29 15.96 -17.39
N GLY A 81 20.97 16.60 -18.52
CA GLY A 81 21.62 16.36 -19.80
C GLY A 81 21.40 14.92 -20.32
N ARG A 82 20.24 14.34 -20.05
CA ARG A 82 19.82 12.98 -20.40
C ARG A 82 18.60 12.99 -21.32
N THR A 83 18.23 11.86 -21.84
CA THR A 83 16.98 11.70 -22.58
C THR A 83 15.80 11.46 -21.62
N ALA A 84 14.60 11.87 -22.02
CA ALA A 84 13.37 11.62 -21.27
C ALA A 84 13.15 10.11 -21.05
N ALA A 85 13.48 9.29 -22.03
CA ALA A 85 13.35 7.83 -21.94
C ALA A 85 14.27 7.22 -20.85
N GLU A 86 15.52 7.68 -20.75
CA GLU A 86 16.45 7.21 -19.69
C GLU A 86 15.95 7.58 -18.29
N VAL A 87 15.43 8.80 -18.12
CA VAL A 87 14.87 9.25 -16.84
C VAL A 87 13.63 8.43 -16.49
N ALA A 88 12.71 8.26 -17.45
CA ALA A 88 11.49 7.50 -17.24
C ALA A 88 11.77 6.02 -16.89
N GLU A 89 12.74 5.39 -17.54
CA GLU A 89 13.08 3.98 -17.27
C GLU A 89 13.72 3.82 -15.88
N GLU A 90 14.63 4.71 -15.48
CA GLU A 90 15.26 4.70 -14.15
C GLU A 90 14.20 4.80 -13.05
N PHE A 91 13.31 5.80 -13.13
CA PHE A 91 12.32 6.00 -12.07
C PHE A 91 11.15 5.02 -12.14
N SER A 92 10.88 4.41 -13.31
CA SER A 92 9.97 3.28 -13.42
C SER A 92 10.51 2.06 -12.66
N ALA A 93 11.79 1.73 -12.87
CA ALA A 93 12.45 0.64 -12.16
C ALA A 93 12.51 0.90 -10.65
N ALA A 94 12.89 2.10 -10.25
CA ALA A 94 12.93 2.50 -8.84
C ALA A 94 11.54 2.44 -8.18
N PHE A 95 10.48 2.85 -8.87
CA PHE A 95 9.10 2.75 -8.38
C PHE A 95 8.72 1.29 -8.13
N ILE A 96 8.94 0.41 -9.10
CA ILE A 96 8.58 -1.02 -8.99
C ILE A 96 9.34 -1.66 -7.82
N GLU A 97 10.65 -1.40 -7.70
CA GLU A 97 11.46 -1.89 -6.59
C GLU A 97 10.90 -1.44 -5.24
N GLN A 98 10.56 -0.15 -5.11
CA GLN A 98 10.02 0.39 -3.87
C GLN A 98 8.65 -0.21 -3.53
N MET A 99 7.80 -0.47 -4.53
CA MET A 99 6.52 -1.15 -4.30
C MET A 99 6.74 -2.57 -3.78
N HIS A 100 7.68 -3.33 -4.35
CA HIS A 100 8.03 -4.67 -3.87
C HIS A 100 8.60 -4.62 -2.45
N ARG A 101 9.53 -3.71 -2.16
CA ARG A 101 10.08 -3.51 -0.80
C ARG A 101 8.98 -3.14 0.22
N PHE A 102 7.99 -2.39 -0.23
CA PHE A 102 6.85 -1.99 0.61
C PHE A 102 5.78 -3.07 0.75
N GLY A 103 5.92 -4.21 0.06
CA GLY A 103 4.99 -5.34 0.10
C GLY A 103 3.69 -5.08 -0.67
N ILE A 104 3.70 -4.18 -1.65
CA ILE A 104 2.58 -3.92 -2.55
C ILE A 104 2.55 -5.00 -3.64
N MET A 105 1.38 -5.56 -3.91
CA MET A 105 1.17 -6.54 -4.98
C MET A 105 1.31 -5.88 -6.35
N ASP A 106 1.96 -6.57 -7.29
CA ASP A 106 1.97 -6.09 -8.68
C ASP A 106 0.56 -6.00 -9.25
N PRO A 107 0.26 -4.98 -10.06
CA PRO A 107 -0.99 -4.94 -10.81
C PRO A 107 -1.00 -6.05 -11.86
N ASP A 108 -2.21 -6.52 -12.22
CA ASP A 108 -2.39 -7.50 -13.30
C ASP A 108 -2.04 -6.88 -14.67
N ILE A 109 -2.27 -5.57 -14.80
CA ILE A 109 -2.03 -4.79 -16.02
C ILE A 109 -1.28 -3.50 -15.64
N ARG A 110 -0.10 -3.29 -16.24
CA ARG A 110 0.72 -2.09 -16.02
C ARG A 110 1.03 -1.41 -17.35
N PRO A 111 0.06 -0.65 -17.91
CA PRO A 111 0.30 0.06 -19.18
C PRO A 111 1.26 1.23 -18.97
N ARG A 112 1.98 1.58 -20.04
CA ARG A 112 2.84 2.76 -20.11
C ARG A 112 2.28 3.75 -21.13
N ALA A 113 2.26 5.04 -20.83
CA ALA A 113 1.72 6.07 -21.71
C ALA A 113 2.35 6.04 -23.11
N THR A 114 3.68 5.84 -23.18
CA THR A 114 4.42 5.77 -24.45
C THR A 114 4.04 4.58 -25.34
N ARG A 115 3.37 3.58 -24.82
CA ARG A 115 2.94 2.38 -25.55
C ARG A 115 1.46 2.39 -25.94
N GLU A 116 0.73 3.40 -25.50
CA GLU A 116 -0.73 3.49 -25.68
C GLU A 116 -1.14 4.70 -26.54
N ILE A 117 -0.21 5.26 -27.31
CA ILE A 117 -0.40 6.44 -28.14
C ILE A 117 -1.58 6.27 -29.10
N GLU A 118 -1.71 5.13 -29.75
CA GLU A 118 -2.79 4.83 -30.70
C GLU A 118 -4.17 4.93 -30.03
N ALA A 119 -4.34 4.30 -28.85
CA ALA A 119 -5.61 4.34 -28.11
C ALA A 119 -5.99 5.78 -27.70
N MET A 120 -4.99 6.60 -27.35
CA MET A 120 -5.24 8.00 -27.02
C MET A 120 -5.64 8.80 -28.25
N GLN A 121 -4.96 8.59 -29.40
CA GLN A 121 -5.30 9.25 -30.66
C GLN A 121 -6.71 8.85 -31.15
N GLU A 122 -7.10 7.58 -31.01
CA GLU A 122 -8.45 7.12 -31.33
C GLU A 122 -9.51 7.84 -30.48
N MET A 123 -9.28 7.95 -29.17
CA MET A 123 -10.20 8.66 -28.28
C MET A 123 -10.27 10.15 -28.61
N ILE A 124 -9.14 10.81 -28.87
CA ILE A 124 -9.09 12.23 -29.26
C ILE A 124 -9.85 12.45 -30.55
N SER A 125 -9.63 11.60 -31.56
CA SER A 125 -10.32 11.69 -32.85
C SER A 125 -11.83 11.57 -32.67
N LEU A 126 -12.30 10.66 -31.82
CA LEU A 126 -13.71 10.50 -31.49
C LEU A 126 -14.29 11.74 -30.79
N LEU A 127 -13.53 12.34 -29.86
CA LEU A 127 -13.93 13.59 -29.18
C LEU A 127 -14.04 14.76 -30.16
N ILE A 128 -13.15 14.85 -31.16
CA ILE A 128 -13.21 15.86 -32.23
C ILE A 128 -14.44 15.64 -33.13
N GLU A 129 -14.66 14.39 -33.56
CA GLU A 129 -15.83 14.02 -34.39
C GLU A 129 -17.15 14.35 -33.70
N ARG A 130 -17.24 14.16 -32.41
CA ARG A 130 -18.41 14.47 -31.58
C ARG A 130 -18.53 15.93 -31.18
N GLY A 131 -17.54 16.78 -31.49
CA GLY A 131 -17.55 18.23 -31.24
C GLY A 131 -17.13 18.65 -29.85
N TYR A 132 -16.55 17.73 -29.06
CA TYR A 132 -16.05 18.00 -27.70
C TYR A 132 -14.57 18.37 -27.64
N ALA A 133 -13.85 18.24 -28.76
CA ALA A 133 -12.45 18.65 -28.85
C ALA A 133 -12.20 19.40 -30.16
N TYR A 134 -11.11 20.15 -30.19
CA TYR A 134 -10.74 20.94 -31.39
C TYR A 134 -9.22 21.04 -31.53
N PRO A 135 -8.70 20.84 -32.75
CA PRO A 135 -7.31 21.15 -33.08
C PRO A 135 -7.10 22.65 -33.28
N VAL A 136 -5.89 23.12 -32.99
CA VAL A 136 -5.47 24.52 -33.22
C VAL A 136 -4.26 24.60 -34.16
N PRO A 137 -3.93 25.77 -34.73
CA PRO A 137 -2.86 25.91 -35.74
C PRO A 137 -1.48 25.46 -35.27
N SER A 138 -1.17 25.50 -33.97
CA SER A 138 0.09 25.02 -33.41
C SER A 138 0.25 23.48 -33.49
N GLY A 139 -0.84 22.73 -33.71
CA GLY A 139 -0.88 21.28 -33.68
C GLY A 139 -1.34 20.73 -32.31
N ASP A 140 -1.61 21.60 -31.35
CA ASP A 140 -2.26 21.20 -30.10
C ASP A 140 -3.72 20.79 -30.36
N VAL A 141 -4.24 19.88 -29.49
CA VAL A 141 -5.68 19.58 -29.47
C VAL A 141 -6.19 19.79 -28.05
N TYR A 142 -7.26 20.56 -27.92
CA TYR A 142 -7.87 20.87 -26.64
C TYR A 142 -9.26 20.24 -26.50
N PHE A 143 -9.58 19.78 -25.29
CA PHE A 143 -10.94 19.46 -24.90
C PHE A 143 -11.70 20.75 -24.62
N SER A 144 -12.90 20.89 -25.14
CA SER A 144 -13.78 22.02 -24.92
C SER A 144 -14.63 21.80 -23.67
N VAL A 145 -14.17 22.30 -22.53
CA VAL A 145 -14.81 22.04 -21.23
C VAL A 145 -16.26 22.52 -21.20
N ARG A 146 -16.56 23.64 -21.83
CA ARG A 146 -17.93 24.19 -21.89
C ARG A 146 -18.90 23.44 -22.80
N SER A 147 -18.39 22.55 -23.64
CA SER A 147 -19.25 21.67 -24.45
C SER A 147 -19.79 20.46 -23.63
N ASP A 148 -19.17 20.13 -22.51
CA ASP A 148 -19.67 19.14 -21.56
C ASP A 148 -20.53 19.81 -20.47
N HIS A 149 -21.85 19.65 -20.59
CA HIS A 149 -22.80 20.19 -19.59
C HIS A 149 -22.73 19.52 -18.23
N ASN A 150 -22.04 18.37 -18.12
CA ASN A 150 -21.85 17.62 -16.87
C ASN A 150 -20.49 17.87 -16.25
N TYR A 151 -19.64 18.73 -16.81
CA TYR A 151 -18.33 19.02 -16.24
C TYR A 151 -18.46 19.54 -14.80
N GLY A 152 -17.70 18.96 -13.88
CA GLY A 152 -17.82 19.22 -12.45
C GLY A 152 -18.62 18.16 -11.68
N ILE A 153 -19.14 17.12 -12.37
CA ILE A 153 -19.96 16.07 -11.75
C ILE A 153 -19.22 15.25 -10.67
N LEU A 154 -17.91 15.07 -10.82
CA LEU A 154 -17.08 14.36 -9.84
C LEU A 154 -16.60 15.28 -8.72
N SER A 155 -16.08 16.44 -9.06
CA SER A 155 -15.46 17.36 -8.11
C SER A 155 -16.44 18.27 -7.39
N GLY A 156 -17.66 18.38 -7.88
CA GLY A 156 -18.66 19.35 -7.40
C GLY A 156 -18.28 20.81 -7.69
N ARG A 157 -17.29 21.06 -8.58
CA ARG A 157 -16.81 22.40 -8.89
C ARG A 157 -17.59 23.03 -10.03
N ASP A 158 -17.97 24.28 -9.83
CA ASP A 158 -18.57 25.13 -10.86
C ASP A 158 -17.47 25.92 -11.57
N LEU A 159 -17.40 25.81 -12.90
CA LEU A 159 -16.42 26.54 -13.74
C LEU A 159 -16.45 28.05 -13.54
N ASP A 160 -17.63 28.64 -13.33
CA ASP A 160 -17.76 30.08 -13.16
C ASP A 160 -17.24 30.56 -11.80
N GLN A 161 -17.25 29.69 -10.78
CA GLN A 161 -16.65 29.95 -9.47
C GLN A 161 -15.13 29.82 -9.50
N LEU A 162 -14.57 28.92 -10.34
CA LEU A 162 -13.12 28.74 -10.50
C LEU A 162 -12.44 29.99 -11.08
N ARG A 163 -13.10 30.75 -11.95
CA ARG A 163 -12.56 31.99 -12.53
C ARG A 163 -12.13 33.04 -11.51
N ALA A 164 -12.71 33.01 -10.32
CA ALA A 164 -12.44 34.01 -9.28
C ALA A 164 -11.14 33.76 -8.49
N GLY A 165 -10.47 32.62 -8.60
CA GLY A 165 -9.39 32.22 -7.69
C GLY A 165 -8.11 31.63 -8.30
N GLU A 166 -8.07 31.27 -9.56
CA GLU A 166 -6.89 30.59 -10.15
C GLU A 166 -6.19 31.43 -11.22
N ARG A 167 -4.84 31.43 -11.18
CA ARG A 167 -3.99 31.88 -12.30
C ARG A 167 -4.10 30.86 -13.43
N VAL A 168 -4.98 31.12 -14.41
CA VAL A 168 -5.03 30.33 -15.63
C VAL A 168 -3.96 30.88 -16.58
N GLU A 169 -3.09 30.02 -17.10
CA GLU A 169 -2.17 30.41 -18.17
C GLU A 169 -2.99 30.85 -19.37
N VAL A 170 -2.80 32.11 -19.76
CA VAL A 170 -3.44 32.69 -20.95
C VAL A 170 -2.75 32.09 -22.18
N ASN A 171 -3.45 31.21 -22.88
CA ASN A 171 -3.06 30.72 -24.19
C ASN A 171 -4.11 31.21 -25.17
N ASP A 172 -3.69 32.08 -26.10
CA ASP A 172 -4.59 32.74 -27.08
C ASP A 172 -5.26 31.76 -28.07
N GLU A 173 -4.76 30.52 -28.15
CA GLU A 173 -5.34 29.47 -29.00
C GLU A 173 -6.49 28.70 -28.32
N LYS A 174 -6.63 28.79 -26.99
CA LYS A 174 -7.74 28.16 -26.27
C LYS A 174 -9.03 28.97 -26.43
N ARG A 175 -10.15 28.27 -26.68
CA ARG A 175 -11.48 28.89 -26.73
C ARG A 175 -11.99 29.32 -25.38
N ASP A 176 -11.67 28.53 -24.35
CA ASP A 176 -11.91 28.84 -22.91
C ASP A 176 -10.63 28.57 -22.12
N PRO A 177 -10.28 29.39 -21.12
CA PRO A 177 -9.10 29.18 -20.28
C PRO A 177 -9.05 27.82 -19.57
N PHE A 178 -10.20 27.21 -19.31
CA PHE A 178 -10.30 25.90 -18.67
C PHE A 178 -10.14 24.71 -19.63
N ASP A 179 -10.14 24.95 -20.95
CA ASP A 179 -9.88 23.89 -21.92
C ASP A 179 -8.51 23.27 -21.66
N PHE A 180 -8.44 21.96 -21.65
CA PHE A 180 -7.21 21.24 -21.33
C PHE A 180 -6.68 20.47 -22.53
N ALA A 181 -5.35 20.35 -22.60
CA ALA A 181 -4.68 19.70 -23.72
C ALA A 181 -4.95 18.18 -23.69
N LEU A 182 -5.42 17.67 -24.83
CA LEU A 182 -5.52 16.25 -25.14
C LEU A 182 -4.29 15.75 -25.90
N TRP A 183 -3.75 16.61 -26.80
CA TRP A 183 -2.53 16.42 -27.55
C TRP A 183 -1.71 17.69 -27.52
N LYS A 184 -0.42 17.59 -27.32
CA LYS A 184 0.53 18.70 -27.28
C LYS A 184 1.47 18.57 -28.46
N ALA A 185 1.57 19.59 -29.30
CA ALA A 185 2.54 19.67 -30.39
C ALA A 185 3.97 19.57 -29.84
N ALA A 186 4.80 18.81 -30.52
CA ALA A 186 6.19 18.59 -30.08
C ALA A 186 7.02 19.86 -30.24
N LYS A 187 7.82 20.16 -29.24
CA LYS A 187 8.90 21.15 -29.33
C LYS A 187 10.21 20.44 -29.71
N PRO A 188 11.15 21.19 -30.30
CA PRO A 188 12.45 20.63 -30.69
C PRO A 188 13.13 19.91 -29.51
N GLY A 189 13.48 18.63 -29.73
CA GLY A 189 14.16 17.80 -28.71
C GLY A 189 13.24 17.09 -27.72
N GLU A 190 11.92 17.30 -27.77
CA GLU A 190 10.94 16.55 -26.96
C GLU A 190 10.61 15.19 -27.62
N PRO A 191 10.23 14.17 -26.82
CA PRO A 191 9.63 12.95 -27.35
C PRO A 191 8.36 13.27 -28.13
N SER A 192 8.21 12.66 -29.32
CA SER A 192 7.03 12.88 -30.15
C SER A 192 6.60 11.63 -30.91
N TRP A 193 5.36 11.63 -31.32
CA TRP A 193 4.73 10.61 -32.15
C TRP A 193 3.93 11.27 -33.24
N PRO A 194 3.92 10.67 -34.45
CA PRO A 194 3.07 11.18 -35.55
C PRO A 194 1.59 11.05 -35.15
N SER A 195 0.81 12.06 -35.52
CA SER A 195 -0.63 12.08 -35.33
C SER A 195 -1.34 12.79 -36.47
N PRO A 196 -2.68 12.70 -36.58
CA PRO A 196 -3.46 13.46 -37.55
C PRO A 196 -3.30 14.99 -37.44
N TRP A 197 -2.85 15.46 -36.26
CA TRP A 197 -2.68 16.90 -35.94
C TRP A 197 -1.23 17.37 -36.02
N GLY A 198 -0.29 16.48 -36.34
CA GLY A 198 1.15 16.73 -36.42
C GLY A 198 1.94 15.92 -35.38
N GLU A 199 3.26 16.12 -35.39
CA GLU A 199 4.14 15.53 -34.39
C GLU A 199 3.84 16.08 -33.01
N GLY A 200 3.65 15.20 -32.00
CA GLY A 200 3.30 15.63 -30.67
C GLY A 200 3.28 14.49 -29.65
N ARG A 201 2.71 14.75 -28.50
CA ARG A 201 2.57 13.82 -27.41
C ARG A 201 1.23 13.98 -26.68
N PRO A 202 0.75 12.95 -25.96
CA PRO A 202 -0.53 13.04 -25.25
C PRO A 202 -0.51 14.10 -24.14
N GLY A 203 -1.66 14.68 -23.87
CA GLY A 203 -1.93 15.43 -22.65
C GLY A 203 -2.12 14.46 -21.49
N TRP A 204 -1.67 14.83 -20.29
CA TRP A 204 -1.69 14.00 -19.08
C TRP A 204 -3.06 13.39 -18.74
N HIS A 205 -4.15 14.12 -19.01
CA HIS A 205 -5.51 13.66 -18.68
C HIS A 205 -6.08 12.64 -19.65
N THR A 206 -5.44 12.44 -20.82
CA THR A 206 -5.90 11.51 -21.86
C THR A 206 -5.48 10.07 -21.57
N GLU A 207 -4.35 9.90 -20.89
CA GLU A 207 -3.67 8.64 -20.70
C GLU A 207 -4.54 7.60 -19.99
N CYS A 208 -4.91 7.88 -18.73
CA CYS A 208 -5.65 6.92 -17.90
C CYS A 208 -7.02 6.61 -18.50
N CYS A 209 -7.73 7.59 -19.04
CA CYS A 209 -9.03 7.40 -19.67
C CYS A 209 -8.96 6.41 -20.84
N ALA A 210 -7.99 6.58 -21.74
CA ALA A 210 -7.77 5.68 -22.89
C ALA A 210 -7.34 4.27 -22.44
N MET A 211 -6.43 4.19 -21.46
CA MET A 211 -5.95 2.92 -20.92
C MET A 211 -7.06 2.13 -20.20
N ILE A 212 -7.89 2.79 -19.40
CA ILE A 212 -9.06 2.17 -18.76
C ILE A 212 -9.96 1.55 -19.82
N HIS A 213 -10.32 2.33 -20.83
CA HIS A 213 -11.20 1.86 -21.90
C HIS A 213 -10.61 0.64 -22.62
N ARG A 214 -9.32 0.70 -22.98
CA ARG A 214 -8.63 -0.35 -23.72
C ARG A 214 -8.50 -1.65 -22.95
N TYR A 215 -8.13 -1.60 -21.67
CA TYR A 215 -7.77 -2.79 -20.91
C TYR A 215 -8.90 -3.35 -20.03
N LEU A 216 -9.78 -2.48 -19.55
CA LEU A 216 -10.82 -2.86 -18.61
C LEU A 216 -12.23 -2.64 -19.17
N GLY A 217 -12.35 -1.86 -20.26
CA GLY A 217 -13.64 -1.38 -20.76
C GLY A 217 -14.24 -0.29 -19.87
N THR A 218 -15.32 0.34 -20.31
CA THR A 218 -16.03 1.40 -19.58
C THR A 218 -17.52 1.08 -19.45
N PRO A 219 -18.13 1.29 -18.28
CA PRO A 219 -17.50 1.69 -17.01
C PRO A 219 -16.70 0.57 -16.36
N ILE A 220 -15.80 0.93 -15.40
CA ILE A 220 -15.18 0.02 -14.45
C ILE A 220 -15.88 0.09 -13.09
N ASP A 221 -15.59 -0.87 -12.20
CA ASP A 221 -16.22 -0.93 -10.89
C ASP A 221 -15.65 0.15 -9.94
N ILE A 222 -14.32 0.25 -9.87
CA ILE A 222 -13.63 1.17 -8.96
C ILE A 222 -12.52 1.91 -9.69
N HIS A 223 -12.53 3.26 -9.59
CA HIS A 223 -11.41 4.11 -9.98
C HIS A 223 -10.89 4.86 -8.77
N GLY A 224 -9.55 4.91 -8.62
CA GLY A 224 -8.95 5.49 -7.44
C GLY A 224 -7.67 6.28 -7.65
N GLY A 225 -7.34 7.07 -6.61
CA GLY A 225 -6.13 7.87 -6.56
C GLY A 225 -6.01 8.71 -5.30
N GLY A 226 -5.07 9.65 -5.28
CA GLY A 226 -4.98 10.67 -4.24
C GLY A 226 -6.11 11.72 -4.34
N ALA A 227 -6.47 12.36 -3.24
CA ALA A 227 -7.51 13.41 -3.24
C ALA A 227 -7.12 14.63 -4.11
N ASP A 228 -5.84 14.83 -4.36
CA ASP A 228 -5.32 15.86 -5.26
C ASP A 228 -5.64 15.57 -6.74
N LEU A 229 -5.94 14.33 -7.10
CA LEU A 229 -6.33 13.95 -8.45
C LEU A 229 -7.82 14.20 -8.74
N ILE A 230 -8.68 14.37 -7.73
CA ILE A 230 -10.11 14.63 -7.96
C ILE A 230 -10.30 15.73 -8.98
N PHE A 231 -9.55 16.82 -8.82
CA PHE A 231 -9.54 17.95 -9.76
C PHE A 231 -8.12 18.47 -9.96
N PRO A 232 -7.70 18.66 -11.22
CA PRO A 232 -8.51 18.52 -12.44
C PRO A 232 -8.47 17.11 -13.07
N HIS A 233 -7.60 16.18 -12.65
CA HIS A 233 -7.24 14.97 -13.40
C HIS A 233 -8.44 14.02 -13.60
N HIS A 234 -9.06 13.54 -12.53
CA HIS A 234 -10.18 12.60 -12.60
C HIS A 234 -11.47 13.23 -13.14
N GLU A 235 -11.68 14.54 -12.89
CA GLU A 235 -12.77 15.27 -13.54
C GLU A 235 -12.61 15.29 -15.05
N ASN A 236 -11.39 15.58 -15.54
CA ASN A 236 -11.08 15.59 -16.95
C ASN A 236 -11.17 14.20 -17.59
N GLU A 237 -10.81 13.14 -16.87
CA GLU A 237 -11.02 11.76 -17.32
C GLU A 237 -12.51 11.43 -17.44
N THR A 238 -13.32 11.83 -16.42
CA THR A 238 -14.77 11.64 -16.43
C THR A 238 -15.41 12.32 -17.62
N ALA A 239 -15.06 13.58 -17.88
CA ALA A 239 -15.57 14.35 -19.01
C ALA A 239 -15.22 13.67 -20.35
N GLN A 240 -13.97 13.24 -20.53
CA GLN A 240 -13.52 12.54 -21.73
C GLN A 240 -14.32 11.26 -21.98
N ALA A 241 -14.51 10.42 -20.93
CA ALA A 241 -15.24 9.16 -21.08
C ALA A 241 -16.72 9.38 -21.43
N MET A 242 -17.38 10.32 -20.76
CA MET A 242 -18.77 10.67 -21.02
C MET A 242 -18.95 11.23 -22.44
N CYS A 243 -18.08 12.10 -22.88
CA CYS A 243 -18.15 12.71 -24.20
C CYS A 243 -17.72 11.76 -25.34
N ALA A 244 -16.72 10.87 -25.10
CA ALA A 244 -16.28 9.93 -26.10
C ALA A 244 -17.24 8.74 -26.28
N TRP A 245 -17.75 8.19 -25.18
CA TRP A 245 -18.47 6.89 -25.23
C TRP A 245 -19.88 6.92 -24.66
N ASP A 246 -20.40 8.07 -24.22
CA ASP A 246 -21.70 8.22 -23.54
C ASP A 246 -21.80 7.29 -22.29
N LYS A 247 -20.70 7.11 -21.58
CA LYS A 247 -20.60 6.22 -20.44
C LYS A 247 -19.81 6.86 -19.31
N ALA A 248 -20.21 6.59 -18.07
CA ALA A 248 -19.34 6.88 -16.93
C ALA A 248 -18.01 6.11 -17.06
N LEU A 249 -16.92 6.69 -16.60
CA LEU A 249 -15.63 6.01 -16.57
C LEU A 249 -15.61 4.92 -15.50
N ALA A 250 -16.14 5.21 -14.32
CA ALA A 250 -16.25 4.30 -13.19
C ALA A 250 -17.58 4.45 -12.44
N ASN A 251 -18.03 3.36 -11.80
CA ASN A 251 -19.22 3.38 -10.95
C ASN A 251 -18.89 3.91 -9.54
N THR A 252 -17.70 3.63 -9.03
CA THR A 252 -17.26 4.06 -7.69
C THR A 252 -15.91 4.77 -7.79
N TRP A 253 -15.87 6.00 -7.29
CA TRP A 253 -14.66 6.81 -7.21
C TRP A 253 -14.14 6.81 -5.78
N MET A 254 -12.87 6.45 -5.60
CA MET A 254 -12.25 6.36 -4.27
C MET A 254 -10.98 7.22 -4.20
N HIS A 255 -10.88 8.05 -3.17
CA HIS A 255 -9.74 8.95 -3.01
C HIS A 255 -9.14 8.86 -1.62
N THR A 256 -7.81 8.79 -1.56
CA THR A 256 -7.08 8.76 -0.30
C THR A 256 -6.81 10.16 0.20
N GLY A 257 -6.94 10.34 1.52
CA GLY A 257 -6.67 11.62 2.17
C GLY A 257 -5.18 12.01 2.09
N MET A 258 -4.91 13.30 2.22
CA MET A 258 -3.56 13.85 2.17
C MET A 258 -2.70 13.37 3.34
N LEU A 259 -1.39 13.19 3.10
CA LEU A 259 -0.42 12.98 4.16
C LEU A 259 0.19 14.33 4.56
N ARG A 260 0.22 14.59 5.86
CA ARG A 260 0.90 15.72 6.48
C ARG A 260 2.12 15.23 7.24
N VAL A 261 3.08 16.10 7.47
CA VAL A 261 4.28 15.80 8.26
C VAL A 261 4.34 16.80 9.41
N ASN A 262 4.21 16.32 10.65
CA ASN A 262 4.13 17.15 11.86
C ASN A 262 3.03 18.24 11.74
N GLY A 263 1.87 17.89 11.20
CA GLY A 263 0.73 18.79 11.03
C GLY A 263 0.76 19.65 9.75
N ASP A 264 1.92 19.78 9.10
CA ASP A 264 2.11 20.63 7.93
C ASP A 264 1.97 19.84 6.61
N LYS A 265 1.63 20.56 5.53
CA LYS A 265 1.67 20.00 4.18
C LYS A 265 3.12 19.63 3.83
N MET A 266 3.33 18.41 3.35
CA MET A 266 4.64 17.96 2.90
C MET A 266 5.09 18.76 1.66
N SER A 267 6.28 19.36 1.72
CA SER A 267 6.89 20.05 0.58
C SER A 267 8.44 20.06 0.67
N LYS A 268 9.11 20.07 -0.51
CA LYS A 268 10.57 20.15 -0.58
C LYS A 268 11.09 21.47 0.01
N SER A 269 10.34 22.56 -0.14
CA SER A 269 10.73 23.89 0.38
C SER A 269 10.70 24.01 1.90
N LEU A 270 9.89 23.18 2.58
CA LEU A 270 9.81 23.13 4.05
C LEU A 270 10.79 22.11 4.65
N GLY A 271 11.56 21.38 3.84
CA GLY A 271 12.48 20.35 4.34
C GLY A 271 11.81 19.16 5.03
N ASN A 272 10.48 19.03 4.90
CA ASN A 272 9.66 17.96 5.47
C ASN A 272 9.22 16.94 4.43
N PHE A 273 9.96 16.80 3.33
CA PHE A 273 9.69 15.88 2.24
C PHE A 273 10.50 14.59 2.43
N TYR A 274 9.80 13.47 2.53
CA TYR A 274 10.42 12.15 2.70
C TYR A 274 10.03 11.23 1.56
N THR A 275 11.01 10.61 0.93
CA THR A 275 10.79 9.54 -0.04
C THR A 275 10.44 8.24 0.66
N LEU A 276 9.71 7.36 -0.03
CA LEU A 276 9.45 6.02 0.50
C LEU A 276 10.76 5.24 0.72
N LYS A 277 11.73 5.41 -0.19
CA LYS A 277 13.06 4.79 -0.07
C LYS A 277 13.75 5.14 1.24
N GLU A 278 13.84 6.44 1.58
CA GLU A 278 14.48 6.90 2.82
C GLU A 278 13.82 6.33 4.08
N VAL A 279 12.49 6.18 4.06
CA VAL A 279 11.76 5.60 5.19
C VAL A 279 12.00 4.08 5.28
N LEU A 280 11.95 3.36 4.15
CA LEU A 280 12.19 1.91 4.13
C LEU A 280 13.67 1.52 4.35
N ASP A 281 14.60 2.43 4.17
CA ASP A 281 16.02 2.20 4.53
C ASP A 281 16.23 2.23 6.06
N ARG A 282 15.30 2.79 6.83
CA ARG A 282 15.38 2.94 8.30
C ARG A 282 14.38 2.08 9.06
N TYR A 283 13.24 1.75 8.46
CA TYR A 283 12.12 1.10 9.15
C TYR A 283 11.61 -0.11 8.39
N PRO A 284 11.17 -1.16 9.12
CA PRO A 284 10.49 -2.29 8.49
C PRO A 284 9.24 -1.85 7.74
N ALA A 285 9.02 -2.38 6.55
CA ALA A 285 7.85 -2.07 5.72
C ALA A 285 6.52 -2.29 6.48
N ASP A 286 6.44 -3.38 7.25
CA ASP A 286 5.24 -3.71 8.02
C ASP A 286 4.92 -2.68 9.12
N ALA A 287 5.94 -2.04 9.73
CA ALA A 287 5.74 -0.94 10.68
C ALA A 287 5.21 0.32 9.98
N VAL A 288 5.73 0.64 8.77
CA VAL A 288 5.24 1.75 7.96
C VAL A 288 3.80 1.50 7.53
N ARG A 289 3.47 0.27 7.12
CA ARG A 289 2.09 -0.14 6.79
C ARG A 289 1.17 0.02 8.01
N LEU A 290 1.57 -0.48 9.18
CA LEU A 290 0.81 -0.34 10.43
C LEU A 290 0.49 1.14 10.73
N LEU A 291 1.48 2.03 10.67
CA LEU A 291 1.26 3.46 10.89
C LEU A 291 0.18 4.01 9.94
N MET A 292 0.29 3.71 8.66
CA MET A 292 -0.62 4.25 7.65
C MET A 292 -2.04 3.68 7.78
N LEU A 293 -2.18 2.42 8.18
CA LEU A 293 -3.46 1.71 8.30
C LEU A 293 -4.21 1.97 9.61
N GLN A 294 -3.58 2.63 10.60
CA GLN A 294 -4.26 3.10 11.81
C GLN A 294 -5.24 4.25 11.55
N THR A 295 -5.21 4.84 10.36
CA THR A 295 -6.08 5.94 9.96
C THR A 295 -6.89 5.54 8.75
N GLN A 296 -8.20 5.85 8.77
CA GLN A 296 -9.09 5.63 7.62
C GLN A 296 -8.49 6.24 6.35
N TYR A 297 -8.49 5.50 5.23
CA TYR A 297 -7.78 5.89 4.00
C TYR A 297 -8.17 7.28 3.47
N ARG A 298 -9.44 7.70 3.67
CA ARG A 298 -9.95 9.02 3.26
C ARG A 298 -9.55 10.17 4.19
N ALA A 299 -9.23 9.87 5.44
CA ALA A 299 -8.87 10.90 6.41
C ALA A 299 -7.42 11.37 6.19
N PRO A 300 -7.10 12.63 6.47
CA PRO A 300 -5.71 13.07 6.49
C PRO A 300 -4.89 12.26 7.50
N LEU A 301 -3.68 11.87 7.12
CA LEU A 301 -2.73 11.19 8.00
C LEU A 301 -1.61 12.15 8.38
N ASP A 302 -1.35 12.28 9.67
CA ASP A 302 -0.19 12.98 10.16
C ASP A 302 0.97 11.99 10.40
N PHE A 303 2.06 12.17 9.67
CA PHE A 303 3.27 11.36 9.76
C PHE A 303 4.29 12.02 10.66
N SER A 304 4.89 11.25 11.57
CA SER A 304 6.11 11.61 12.27
C SER A 304 6.94 10.36 12.55
N PHE A 305 8.25 10.52 12.73
CA PHE A 305 9.12 9.39 13.09
C PHE A 305 8.78 8.84 14.48
N GLU A 306 8.36 9.68 15.44
CA GLU A 306 7.90 9.22 16.75
C GLU A 306 6.70 8.25 16.65
N ARG A 307 5.72 8.56 15.78
CA ARG A 307 4.60 7.66 15.52
C ARG A 307 5.05 6.36 14.84
N LEU A 308 6.05 6.46 13.98
CA LEU A 308 6.60 5.29 13.30
C LEU A 308 7.38 4.39 14.28
N ASP A 309 8.13 4.96 15.23
CA ASP A 309 8.75 4.21 16.33
C ASP A 309 7.70 3.48 17.16
N GLY A 310 6.58 4.13 17.47
CA GLY A 310 5.44 3.48 18.14
C GLY A 310 4.84 2.32 17.32
N SER A 311 4.87 2.41 15.98
CA SER A 311 4.39 1.35 15.10
C SER A 311 5.35 0.16 15.04
N VAL A 312 6.65 0.36 15.23
CA VAL A 312 7.63 -0.73 15.41
C VAL A 312 7.29 -1.55 16.66
N GLY A 313 7.07 -0.91 17.80
CA GLY A 313 6.65 -1.61 19.02
C GLY A 313 5.29 -2.32 18.87
N THR A 314 4.40 -1.76 18.06
CA THR A 314 3.11 -2.40 17.72
C THR A 314 3.31 -3.68 16.89
N LEU A 315 4.22 -3.65 15.91
CA LEU A 315 4.60 -4.81 15.10
C LEU A 315 5.22 -5.90 15.96
N GLU A 316 6.14 -5.54 16.86
CA GLU A 316 6.77 -6.48 17.79
C GLU A 316 5.77 -7.20 18.70
N ARG A 317 4.73 -6.50 19.17
CA ARG A 317 3.64 -7.11 19.94
C ARG A 317 2.90 -8.18 19.15
N LEU A 318 2.59 -7.92 17.87
CA LEU A 318 1.97 -8.90 16.97
C LEU A 318 2.87 -10.12 16.78
N GLN A 319 4.13 -9.90 16.45
CA GLN A 319 5.11 -10.96 16.22
C GLN A 319 5.33 -11.82 17.47
N THR A 320 5.44 -11.18 18.62
CA THR A 320 5.60 -11.88 19.92
C THR A 320 4.39 -12.73 20.24
N CYS A 321 3.17 -12.20 20.05
CA CYS A 321 1.95 -12.96 20.28
C CYS A 321 1.87 -14.21 19.38
N VAL A 322 2.11 -14.07 18.07
CA VAL A 322 2.09 -15.18 17.10
C VAL A 322 3.15 -16.22 17.47
N ARG A 323 4.36 -15.79 17.81
CA ARG A 323 5.44 -16.69 18.24
C ARG A 323 5.06 -17.47 19.51
N ASN A 324 4.49 -16.79 20.50
CA ASN A 324 4.06 -17.41 21.77
C ASN A 324 2.93 -18.42 21.54
N LEU A 325 1.95 -18.09 20.72
CA LEU A 325 0.85 -18.99 20.37
C LEU A 325 1.35 -20.24 19.61
N ARG A 326 2.27 -20.08 18.65
CA ARG A 326 2.86 -21.20 17.92
C ARG A 326 3.68 -22.09 18.83
N TRP A 327 4.43 -21.50 19.76
CA TRP A 327 5.17 -22.24 20.75
C TRP A 327 4.21 -23.03 21.66
N ALA A 328 3.15 -22.41 22.20
CA ALA A 328 2.13 -23.10 23.00
C ALA A 328 1.46 -24.24 22.21
N ALA A 329 1.21 -24.02 20.91
CA ALA A 329 0.68 -25.06 20.03
C ALA A 329 1.62 -26.26 19.82
N SER A 330 2.94 -26.06 19.93
CA SER A 330 3.95 -27.13 19.84
C SER A 330 4.31 -27.80 21.17
N SER A 331 3.84 -27.25 22.29
CA SER A 331 4.10 -27.80 23.64
C SER A 331 3.33 -29.09 23.89
N THR A 332 3.61 -29.76 25.03
CA THR A 332 2.87 -30.97 25.43
C THR A 332 1.37 -30.66 25.50
N PRO A 333 0.53 -31.39 24.76
CA PRO A 333 -0.90 -31.13 24.76
C PRO A 333 -1.52 -31.27 26.14
N LYS A 334 -2.44 -30.37 26.46
CA LYS A 334 -3.33 -30.53 27.60
C LYS A 334 -4.16 -31.81 27.43
N GLY A 335 -4.04 -32.76 28.34
CA GLY A 335 -4.86 -33.98 28.30
C GLY A 335 -6.34 -33.71 28.63
N GLY A 336 -7.26 -34.41 27.96
CA GLY A 336 -8.69 -34.32 28.21
C GLY A 336 -9.49 -33.42 27.27
N ALA A 337 -10.75 -33.15 27.66
CA ALA A 337 -11.63 -32.26 26.87
C ALA A 337 -11.29 -30.79 27.12
N LEU A 338 -11.62 -29.92 26.15
CA LEU A 338 -11.49 -28.48 26.31
C LEU A 338 -12.28 -28.00 27.53
N GLU A 339 -11.65 -27.17 28.35
CA GLU A 339 -12.26 -26.51 29.50
C GLU A 339 -12.92 -25.20 29.11
N GLU A 340 -13.60 -24.52 30.04
CA GLU A 340 -14.28 -23.28 29.73
C GLU A 340 -13.33 -22.15 29.25
N PRO A 341 -12.12 -21.96 29.85
CA PRO A 341 -11.15 -21.00 29.34
C PRO A 341 -10.72 -21.26 27.88
N ASP A 342 -10.54 -22.54 27.51
CA ASP A 342 -10.17 -22.92 26.13
C ASP A 342 -11.30 -22.59 25.15
N ARG A 343 -12.55 -22.84 25.55
CA ARG A 343 -13.75 -22.52 24.75
C ARG A 343 -13.95 -21.02 24.65
N GLU A 344 -13.74 -20.27 25.72
CA GLU A 344 -13.83 -18.81 25.74
C GLU A 344 -12.80 -18.19 24.80
N PHE A 345 -11.55 -18.65 24.88
CA PHE A 345 -10.50 -18.22 23.95
C PHE A 345 -10.85 -18.60 22.49
N GLY A 346 -11.40 -19.80 22.27
CA GLY A 346 -11.91 -20.21 20.96
C GLY A 346 -12.99 -19.27 20.42
N ARG A 347 -13.94 -18.82 21.25
CA ARG A 347 -14.96 -17.83 20.88
C ARG A 347 -14.35 -16.47 20.54
N ALA A 348 -13.29 -16.05 21.27
CA ALA A 348 -12.60 -14.80 20.99
C ALA A 348 -11.92 -14.81 19.60
N VAL A 349 -11.40 -15.98 19.17
CA VAL A 349 -10.85 -16.15 17.81
C VAL A 349 -11.93 -15.93 16.74
N ASP A 350 -13.11 -16.54 16.93
CA ASP A 350 -14.22 -16.41 15.97
C ASP A 350 -14.75 -14.96 15.94
N ALA A 351 -14.94 -14.37 17.11
CA ALA A 351 -15.40 -12.98 17.25
C ALA A 351 -14.45 -11.97 16.59
N ALA A 352 -13.13 -12.19 16.65
CA ALA A 352 -12.16 -11.31 16.00
C ALA A 352 -12.28 -11.35 14.47
N ARG A 353 -12.51 -12.53 13.89
CA ARG A 353 -12.70 -12.68 12.44
C ARG A 353 -14.01 -12.01 11.97
N GLU A 354 -15.10 -12.20 12.72
CA GLU A 354 -16.39 -11.56 12.44
C GLU A 354 -16.28 -10.03 12.53
N GLU A 355 -15.67 -9.53 13.60
CA GLU A 355 -15.50 -8.08 13.81
C GLU A 355 -14.59 -7.46 12.76
N PHE A 356 -13.46 -8.12 12.41
CA PHE A 356 -12.59 -7.67 11.31
C PHE A 356 -13.39 -7.53 10.01
N GLY A 357 -14.16 -8.56 9.64
CA GLY A 357 -15.01 -8.51 8.44
C GLY A 357 -16.02 -7.38 8.51
N ARG A 358 -16.69 -7.18 9.64
CA ARG A 358 -17.67 -6.10 9.85
C ARG A 358 -17.04 -4.71 9.68
N GLN A 359 -15.84 -4.50 10.23
CA GLN A 359 -15.12 -3.25 10.11
C GLN A 359 -14.65 -2.99 8.68
N MET A 360 -14.09 -3.98 8.03
CA MET A 360 -13.62 -3.86 6.65
C MET A 360 -14.77 -3.73 5.64
N ASP A 361 -15.94 -4.32 5.91
CA ASP A 361 -17.16 -4.15 5.10
C ASP A 361 -17.75 -2.74 5.19
N ASP A 362 -17.34 -1.93 6.17
CA ASP A 362 -17.72 -0.54 6.32
C ASP A 362 -16.64 0.41 5.80
N ASP A 363 -16.54 0.53 4.48
CA ASP A 363 -15.65 1.45 3.78
C ASP A 363 -14.15 1.16 4.05
N PHE A 364 -13.80 -0.13 4.08
CA PHE A 364 -12.44 -0.59 4.31
C PHE A 364 -11.81 0.04 5.56
N ASN A 365 -12.53 0.02 6.68
CA ASN A 365 -12.08 0.57 7.95
C ASN A 365 -10.92 -0.23 8.56
N THR A 366 -9.70 -0.01 8.06
CA THR A 366 -8.49 -0.70 8.51
C THR A 366 -8.16 -0.43 9.98
N ALA A 367 -8.48 0.75 10.50
CA ALA A 367 -8.28 1.07 11.91
C ALA A 367 -9.14 0.18 12.80
N GLY A 368 -10.43 -0.01 12.44
CA GLY A 368 -11.33 -0.95 13.12
C GLY A 368 -10.89 -2.40 12.92
N GLY A 369 -10.42 -2.77 11.73
CA GLY A 369 -9.84 -4.10 11.47
C GLY A 369 -8.62 -4.39 12.34
N LEU A 370 -7.70 -3.45 12.48
CA LEU A 370 -6.56 -3.56 13.41
C LEU A 370 -7.03 -3.69 14.86
N ALA A 371 -8.04 -2.94 15.29
CA ALA A 371 -8.60 -3.06 16.64
C ALA A 371 -9.14 -4.47 16.93
N ALA A 372 -9.80 -5.11 15.95
CA ALA A 372 -10.26 -6.49 16.08
C ALA A 372 -9.09 -7.47 16.25
N ILE A 373 -8.02 -7.31 15.45
CA ILE A 373 -6.79 -8.11 15.59
C ILE A 373 -6.17 -7.93 16.98
N PHE A 374 -6.02 -6.68 17.46
CA PHE A 374 -5.43 -6.41 18.77
C PHE A 374 -6.29 -6.86 19.95
N SER A 375 -7.62 -6.94 19.78
CA SER A 375 -8.50 -7.57 20.76
C SER A 375 -8.20 -9.08 20.89
N LEU A 376 -7.96 -9.76 19.77
CA LEU A 376 -7.54 -11.16 19.77
C LEU A 376 -6.13 -11.33 20.39
N VAL A 377 -5.19 -10.43 20.09
CA VAL A 377 -3.85 -10.44 20.72
C VAL A 377 -3.96 -10.31 22.24
N THR A 378 -4.85 -9.44 22.73
CA THR A 378 -5.08 -9.27 24.18
C THR A 378 -5.68 -10.54 24.80
N ALA A 379 -6.69 -11.14 24.17
CA ALA A 379 -7.29 -12.40 24.62
C ALA A 379 -6.27 -13.54 24.62
N ALA A 380 -5.41 -13.62 23.60
CA ALA A 380 -4.36 -14.61 23.48
C ALA A 380 -3.34 -14.49 24.62
N ASN A 381 -2.85 -13.29 24.90
CA ASN A 381 -1.90 -13.08 26.00
C ASN A 381 -2.54 -13.45 27.35
N SER A 382 -3.78 -13.02 27.61
CA SER A 382 -4.50 -13.37 28.85
C SER A 382 -4.69 -14.89 29.00
N TYR A 383 -5.00 -15.58 27.90
CA TYR A 383 -5.14 -17.04 27.90
C TYR A 383 -3.79 -17.71 28.18
N LEU A 384 -2.71 -17.31 27.54
CA LEU A 384 -1.38 -17.87 27.71
C LEU A 384 -0.87 -17.67 29.17
N ASP A 385 -1.11 -16.49 29.74
CA ASP A 385 -0.74 -16.19 31.14
C ASP A 385 -1.52 -17.05 32.15
N ALA A 386 -2.82 -17.27 31.89
CA ALA A 386 -3.68 -18.04 32.79
C ALA A 386 -3.50 -19.55 32.67
N ALA A 387 -3.13 -20.07 31.50
CA ALA A 387 -3.01 -21.50 31.22
C ALA A 387 -1.73 -22.13 31.85
N GLY A 388 -0.74 -21.33 32.23
CA GLY A 388 0.56 -21.82 32.71
C GLY A 388 1.25 -22.69 31.67
N ASP A 389 1.42 -24.00 31.96
CA ASP A 389 2.08 -24.94 31.03
C ASP A 389 1.09 -25.90 30.32
N ALA A 390 -0.21 -25.71 30.50
CA ALA A 390 -1.25 -26.61 29.99
C ALA A 390 -2.13 -25.93 28.92
N TYR A 391 -1.70 -25.98 27.67
CA TYR A 391 -2.36 -25.29 26.55
C TYR A 391 -3.29 -26.20 25.76
N ALA A 392 -4.40 -25.61 25.26
CA ALA A 392 -5.21 -26.20 24.20
C ALA A 392 -4.55 -25.93 22.84
N ASN A 393 -3.57 -26.77 22.45
CA ASN A 393 -2.69 -26.58 21.29
C ASN A 393 -3.44 -26.19 20.01
N ALA A 394 -4.56 -26.89 19.71
CA ALA A 394 -5.38 -26.61 18.52
C ALA A 394 -5.99 -25.19 18.54
N VAL A 395 -6.38 -24.68 19.71
CA VAL A 395 -6.93 -23.32 19.85
C VAL A 395 -5.82 -22.29 19.70
N CYS A 396 -4.64 -22.53 20.31
CA CYS A 396 -3.47 -21.67 20.14
C CYS A 396 -3.03 -21.56 18.66
N LEU A 397 -2.96 -22.70 17.95
CA LEU A 397 -2.61 -22.72 16.54
C LEU A 397 -3.64 -21.93 15.71
N ARG A 398 -4.94 -22.19 15.92
CA ARG A 398 -6.03 -21.47 15.26
C ARG A 398 -5.96 -19.96 15.51
N ALA A 399 -5.64 -19.54 16.72
CA ALA A 399 -5.47 -18.12 17.05
C ALA A 399 -4.29 -17.49 16.29
N ALA A 400 -3.11 -18.16 16.28
CA ALA A 400 -1.95 -17.72 15.53
C ALA A 400 -2.24 -17.59 14.02
N ASP A 401 -2.88 -18.60 13.45
CA ASP A 401 -3.23 -18.62 12.02
C ASP A 401 -4.26 -17.53 11.70
N THR A 402 -5.24 -17.30 12.58
CA THR A 402 -6.22 -16.21 12.39
C THR A 402 -5.55 -14.83 12.45
N ILE A 403 -4.64 -14.59 13.39
CA ILE A 403 -3.88 -13.32 13.42
C ILE A 403 -3.08 -13.13 12.11
N CYS A 404 -2.38 -14.18 11.66
CA CYS A 404 -1.62 -14.14 10.40
C CYS A 404 -2.52 -13.91 9.18
N GLU A 405 -3.67 -14.59 9.10
CA GLU A 405 -4.66 -14.43 8.04
C GLU A 405 -5.15 -12.99 7.95
N LEU A 406 -5.63 -12.43 9.07
CA LEU A 406 -6.19 -11.08 9.11
C LEU A 406 -5.11 -10.00 8.86
N CYS A 407 -3.91 -10.18 9.40
CA CYS A 407 -2.76 -9.33 9.09
C CYS A 407 -2.37 -9.42 7.61
N GLY A 408 -2.42 -10.62 7.02
CA GLY A 408 -2.13 -10.85 5.60
C GLY A 408 -3.08 -10.08 4.66
N VAL A 409 -4.35 -9.90 5.04
CA VAL A 409 -5.29 -9.02 4.32
C VAL A 409 -4.83 -7.57 4.35
N LEU A 410 -4.17 -7.13 5.42
CA LEU A 410 -3.57 -5.81 5.52
C LEU A 410 -2.15 -5.74 4.90
N GLY A 411 -1.66 -6.87 4.36
CA GLY A 411 -0.33 -7.01 3.81
C GLY A 411 0.79 -6.95 4.86
N ILE A 412 0.48 -7.31 6.09
CA ILE A 412 1.41 -7.38 7.23
C ILE A 412 1.70 -8.85 7.52
N ASP A 413 2.95 -9.20 7.73
CA ASP A 413 3.36 -10.58 8.06
C ASP A 413 3.90 -10.68 9.50
N PRO A 414 3.05 -10.96 10.49
CA PRO A 414 3.49 -11.10 11.86
C PRO A 414 4.29 -12.40 12.13
N ALA A 415 4.30 -13.33 11.16
CA ALA A 415 5.13 -14.53 11.24
C ALA A 415 6.55 -14.29 10.72
N ARG A 416 6.79 -13.20 10.00
CA ARG A 416 8.13 -12.82 9.55
C ARG A 416 8.98 -12.56 10.79
N ASN A 417 10.01 -13.35 10.98
CA ASN A 417 10.95 -13.13 12.07
C ASN A 417 11.52 -11.73 11.94
N ALA A 418 11.25 -10.85 12.90
CA ALA A 418 11.85 -9.53 13.00
C ALA A 418 13.39 -9.60 13.18
N GLY A 419 13.91 -10.77 13.52
CA GLY A 419 15.31 -11.11 13.41
C GLY A 419 15.52 -11.93 12.14
N GLY A 420 16.13 -11.36 11.11
CA GLY A 420 16.65 -12.15 9.98
C GLY A 420 17.36 -13.41 10.51
N GLU A 421 17.71 -14.35 9.63
CA GLU A 421 18.44 -15.57 9.96
C GLU A 421 19.38 -15.36 11.15
N LEU A 422 19.27 -16.22 12.15
CA LEU A 422 20.17 -16.15 13.32
C LEU A 422 21.60 -16.10 12.80
N PRO A 423 22.46 -15.23 13.34
CA PRO A 423 23.81 -15.09 12.84
C PRO A 423 24.55 -16.43 12.88
N HIS A 424 25.27 -16.76 11.81
CA HIS A 424 26.00 -18.02 11.74
C HIS A 424 27.05 -18.14 12.85
N GLU A 425 27.54 -17.00 13.35
CA GLU A 425 28.44 -16.90 14.48
C GLU A 425 27.86 -17.52 15.77
N LEU A 426 26.54 -17.68 15.82
CA LEU A 426 25.89 -18.39 16.93
C LEU A 426 26.27 -19.87 16.97
N VAL A 427 26.57 -20.48 15.80
CA VAL A 427 27.07 -21.86 15.71
C VAL A 427 28.44 -21.97 16.35
N ASP A 428 29.31 -21.01 16.13
CA ASP A 428 30.66 -21.02 16.74
C ASP A 428 30.58 -20.83 18.24
N LEU A 429 29.73 -19.91 18.71
CA LEU A 429 29.45 -19.74 20.14
C LEU A 429 28.90 -21.02 20.78
N ALA A 430 28.00 -21.73 20.10
CA ALA A 430 27.42 -22.96 20.57
C ALA A 430 28.43 -24.13 20.59
N ARG A 431 29.35 -24.17 19.65
CA ARG A 431 30.49 -25.11 19.65
C ARG A 431 31.34 -24.91 20.88
N GLU A 432 31.68 -23.65 21.19
CA GLU A 432 32.53 -23.29 22.32
C GLU A 432 31.85 -23.51 23.67
N GLN A 433 30.59 -23.03 23.83
CA GLN A 433 29.92 -22.93 25.14
C GLN A 433 28.99 -24.11 25.44
N ALA A 434 28.50 -24.84 24.41
CA ALA A 434 27.50 -25.90 24.55
C ALA A 434 27.92 -27.22 23.89
N GLY A 435 29.12 -27.33 23.27
CA GLY A 435 29.58 -28.54 22.61
C GLY A 435 28.73 -28.94 21.38
N TYR A 436 28.12 -27.99 20.70
CA TYR A 436 27.28 -28.25 19.54
C TYR A 436 28.14 -28.61 18.31
N GLU A 437 27.82 -29.74 17.65
CA GLU A 437 28.61 -30.21 16.48
C GLU A 437 27.93 -29.95 15.13
N GLY A 438 26.72 -29.37 15.13
CA GLY A 438 25.98 -29.10 13.88
C GLY A 438 26.32 -27.75 13.23
N ASP A 439 25.61 -27.43 12.12
CA ASP A 439 25.77 -26.19 11.35
C ASP A 439 24.50 -25.30 11.30
N SER A 440 23.39 -25.72 11.97
CA SER A 440 22.16 -24.91 12.02
C SER A 440 22.23 -23.90 13.14
N ALA A 441 22.02 -22.62 12.83
CA ALA A 441 21.97 -21.54 13.80
C ALA A 441 20.79 -21.69 14.79
N GLU A 442 19.64 -22.23 14.34
CA GLU A 442 18.48 -22.51 15.19
C GLU A 442 18.80 -23.57 16.24
N LYS A 443 19.39 -24.69 15.80
CA LYS A 443 19.79 -25.76 16.75
C LYS A 443 20.94 -25.34 17.65
N ALA A 444 21.81 -24.47 17.19
CA ALA A 444 22.85 -23.84 18.00
C ALA A 444 22.24 -22.96 19.11
N ALA A 445 21.20 -22.20 18.77
CA ALA A 445 20.42 -21.42 19.74
C ALA A 445 19.81 -22.32 20.84
N ASP A 446 19.16 -23.40 20.44
CA ASP A 446 18.56 -24.37 21.39
C ASP A 446 19.65 -24.99 22.31
N ALA A 447 20.80 -25.36 21.75
CA ALA A 447 21.91 -25.91 22.52
C ALA A 447 22.47 -24.90 23.54
N LEU A 448 22.62 -23.63 23.16
CA LEU A 448 23.06 -22.56 24.07
C LEU A 448 22.07 -22.30 25.21
N LEU A 449 20.77 -22.27 24.88
CA LEU A 449 19.72 -22.09 25.90
C LEU A 449 19.68 -23.27 26.89
N ALA A 450 19.81 -24.51 26.39
CA ALA A 450 19.87 -25.69 27.21
C ALA A 450 21.11 -25.68 28.13
N ALA A 451 22.29 -25.36 27.59
CA ALA A 451 23.53 -25.25 28.34
C ALA A 451 23.46 -24.17 29.44
N ARG A 452 22.85 -23.00 29.10
CA ARG A 452 22.61 -21.95 30.09
C ARG A 452 21.67 -22.40 31.20
N GLN A 453 20.60 -23.10 30.87
CA GLN A 453 19.65 -23.62 31.85
C GLN A 453 20.29 -24.67 32.77
N GLU A 454 21.15 -25.55 32.23
CA GLU A 454 21.94 -26.51 33.00
C GLU A 454 22.88 -25.79 33.97
N ALA A 455 23.63 -24.77 33.49
CA ALA A 455 24.50 -23.97 34.32
C ALA A 455 23.75 -23.27 35.47
N ARG A 456 22.57 -22.71 35.20
CA ARG A 456 21.71 -22.09 36.24
C ARG A 456 21.23 -23.11 37.27
N SER A 457 20.83 -24.29 36.82
CA SER A 457 20.40 -25.38 37.71
C SER A 457 21.53 -25.89 38.62
N ALA A 458 22.75 -25.90 38.08
CA ALA A 458 23.98 -26.22 38.82
C ALA A 458 24.51 -25.06 39.68
N LYS A 459 23.86 -23.90 39.63
CA LYS A 459 24.30 -22.64 40.26
C LYS A 459 25.66 -22.12 39.77
N ASP A 460 26.06 -22.53 38.56
CA ASP A 460 27.24 -21.99 37.86
C ASP A 460 26.85 -20.70 37.14
N TRP A 461 26.77 -19.64 37.92
CA TRP A 461 26.36 -18.31 37.41
C TRP A 461 27.37 -17.75 36.43
N GLY A 462 28.66 -18.07 36.60
CA GLY A 462 29.72 -17.62 35.68
C GLY A 462 29.52 -18.14 34.26
N ARG A 463 29.22 -19.44 34.12
CA ARG A 463 28.95 -20.04 32.80
C ARG A 463 27.62 -19.54 32.21
N ALA A 464 26.58 -19.41 33.04
CA ALA A 464 25.29 -18.92 32.60
C ALA A 464 25.36 -17.48 32.07
N ASP A 465 26.15 -16.61 32.73
CA ASP A 465 26.38 -15.22 32.31
C ASP A 465 27.29 -15.16 31.08
N ALA A 466 28.32 -15.98 30.98
CA ALA A 466 29.19 -16.03 29.79
C ALA A 466 28.39 -16.41 28.53
N ILE A 467 27.48 -17.38 28.61
CA ILE A 467 26.59 -17.74 27.49
C ILE A 467 25.67 -16.57 27.15
N ARG A 468 25.04 -15.92 28.12
CA ARG A 468 24.15 -14.76 27.87
C ARG A 468 24.90 -13.61 27.23
N ASP A 469 26.08 -13.30 27.72
CA ASP A 469 26.87 -12.18 27.25
C ASP A 469 27.42 -12.45 25.82
N GLY A 470 27.81 -13.69 25.52
CA GLY A 470 28.18 -14.13 24.17
C GLY A 470 27.01 -13.98 23.19
N ILE A 471 25.82 -14.40 23.59
CA ILE A 471 24.59 -14.23 22.81
C ILE A 471 24.29 -12.73 22.59
N THR A 472 24.44 -11.91 23.63
CA THR A 472 24.19 -10.47 23.57
C THR A 472 25.19 -9.75 22.65
N ALA A 473 26.45 -10.19 22.63
CA ALA A 473 27.48 -9.66 21.73
C ALA A 473 27.15 -9.89 20.24
N LEU A 474 26.36 -10.93 19.94
CA LEU A 474 25.86 -11.23 18.59
C LEU A 474 24.55 -10.45 18.26
N GLY A 475 24.18 -9.46 19.09
CA GLY A 475 22.97 -8.67 18.88
C GLY A 475 21.68 -9.40 19.20
N LEU A 476 21.75 -10.47 20.01
CA LEU A 476 20.60 -11.26 20.42
C LEU A 476 20.30 -11.03 21.91
N VAL A 477 19.06 -11.26 22.32
CA VAL A 477 18.60 -11.16 23.70
C VAL A 477 18.08 -12.51 24.15
N VAL A 478 18.46 -12.94 25.37
CA VAL A 478 17.87 -14.09 26.03
C VAL A 478 16.72 -13.61 26.90
N GLU A 479 15.51 -14.03 26.60
CA GLU A 479 14.32 -13.78 27.40
C GLU A 479 14.00 -15.03 28.23
N ASP A 480 14.01 -14.90 29.55
CA ASP A 480 13.58 -15.98 30.47
C ASP A 480 12.06 -15.93 30.62
N THR A 481 11.36 -17.00 30.25
CA THR A 481 9.91 -17.14 30.40
C THR A 481 9.58 -18.28 31.35
N ALA A 482 8.34 -18.37 31.85
CA ALA A 482 7.91 -19.48 32.71
C ALA A 482 8.08 -20.86 32.02
N ALA A 483 8.05 -20.87 30.69
CA ALA A 483 8.14 -22.07 29.85
C ALA A 483 9.54 -22.33 29.28
N GLY A 484 10.55 -21.58 29.68
CA GLY A 484 11.94 -21.71 29.19
C GLY A 484 12.53 -20.41 28.68
N ALA A 485 13.83 -20.43 28.45
CA ALA A 485 14.54 -19.29 27.88
C ALA A 485 14.39 -19.25 26.34
N ARG A 486 14.38 -18.05 25.75
CA ARG A 486 14.26 -17.82 24.29
C ARG A 486 15.29 -16.82 23.79
N LEU A 487 15.62 -16.93 22.48
CA LEU A 487 16.47 -15.97 21.77
C LEU A 487 15.65 -15.14 20.79
N HIS A 488 15.90 -13.84 20.79
CA HIS A 488 15.44 -12.93 19.76
C HIS A 488 16.50 -11.87 19.48
N LYS A 489 16.47 -11.24 18.30
CA LYS A 489 17.37 -10.12 18.03
C LYS A 489 17.01 -8.93 18.91
N LYS A 490 18.05 -8.22 19.35
CA LYS A 490 17.86 -6.93 20.01
C LYS A 490 17.26 -5.98 19.00
N ALA A 491 16.11 -5.37 19.33
CA ALA A 491 15.45 -4.38 18.50
C ALA A 491 16.31 -3.13 18.30
#